data_080cf1fff362276b2219271c022db112
#
_entry.id   080cf1fff362276b2219271c022db112
#
_cell.length_a   1.000
_cell.length_b   1.000
_cell.length_c   1.000
_cell.angle_alpha   90.00
_cell.angle_beta   90.00
_cell.angle_gamma   90.00
#
_symmetry.space_group_name_H-M   'P 1'
#
loop_
_entity.id
_entity.type
_entity.pdbx_description
1 polymer ?
#
loop_
_entity_poly.entity_id
_entity_poly.type
_entity_poly.pdbx_seq_one_letter_code
_entity_poly.pdbx_strand_id
1 'polypeptide(L)'
;RQAFKDTMEKIGEPCAPSQVVHNVEDGIKFTNTIGYPVVLRPAYTLGGSGGGIAHNETELIDILSNGLRLSRVGEVLVERCIAGWKEIEYEVMRDSAGNCITVCNMENFDPLGIHTGESIVVAPSQTLTNHDYHKLRELSIKIIRHIGIVGECNVQYAFDPYSDDYRVIEVNARLSRSSALASKATGYPLAFVAAKLGLGYGLFELKNSVTKTTSAFFEPALDYVVCKIPRWDLSKFRGVDKELGSSMKSVGEVMAIGRTFEEVIQKGLRMIGQGMHGFVDNKELEIKDVETSLKEPTDKRIFVIYEAFAEGYSIDKVHELTKIDKWFLQKLYNIYSTNEELKKCQNINVVDNDLLRRAKLQGFSDFQIARALGMGKEMKMAEAILVVRARRKQAGIIPHVKQIDTLAAEYPAQTNYLYLTYNACSDDIEYEHDHRSIVV
;
A
#
# COMPACT_ATOMS: atom_id res chain seq x y z
N ARG A 1 15.89 19.88 -5.00
CA ARG A 1 14.52 20.16 -4.45
C ARG A 1 14.01 21.51 -4.90
N GLN A 2 14.83 22.58 -4.81
CA GLN A 2 14.41 23.92 -5.29
C GLN A 2 14.03 23.88 -6.78
N ALA A 3 14.85 23.32 -7.63
CA ALA A 3 14.56 23.21 -9.08
C ALA A 3 13.25 22.44 -9.37
N PHE A 4 12.91 21.46 -8.53
CA PHE A 4 11.63 20.74 -8.64
C PHE A 4 10.46 21.68 -8.31
N LYS A 5 10.56 22.41 -7.20
CA LYS A 5 9.54 23.39 -6.80
C LYS A 5 9.33 24.46 -7.88
N ASP A 6 10.43 25.05 -8.38
CA ASP A 6 10.38 26.07 -9.45
C ASP A 6 9.74 25.49 -10.72
N THR A 7 9.96 24.21 -10.99
CA THR A 7 9.36 23.51 -12.14
C THR A 7 7.87 23.31 -11.96
N MET A 8 7.42 22.94 -10.75
CA MET A 8 5.98 22.79 -10.45
C MET A 8 5.28 24.15 -10.50
N GLU A 9 5.88 25.21 -9.94
CA GLU A 9 5.33 26.56 -10.01
C GLU A 9 5.13 27.04 -11.46
N LYS A 10 6.07 26.75 -12.37
CA LYS A 10 5.96 27.11 -13.80
C LYS A 10 4.74 26.51 -14.49
N ILE A 11 4.32 25.34 -14.08
CA ILE A 11 3.15 24.66 -14.65
C ILE A 11 1.90 24.85 -13.80
N GLY A 12 1.98 25.64 -12.72
CA GLY A 12 0.85 25.95 -11.84
C GLY A 12 0.46 24.81 -10.92
N GLU A 13 1.38 23.85 -10.64
CA GLU A 13 1.11 22.73 -9.75
C GLU A 13 1.56 23.03 -8.31
N PRO A 14 0.68 22.84 -7.32
CA PRO A 14 0.98 23.20 -5.95
C PRO A 14 1.90 22.18 -5.27
N CYS A 15 3.00 22.65 -4.70
CA CYS A 15 3.79 21.93 -3.71
C CYS A 15 3.44 22.41 -2.29
N ALA A 16 3.85 21.66 -1.27
CA ALA A 16 3.71 22.16 0.10
C ALA A 16 4.54 23.45 0.27
N PRO A 17 3.99 24.47 0.99
CA PRO A 17 4.75 25.69 1.30
C PRO A 17 6.07 25.35 1.96
N SER A 18 7.17 25.75 1.35
CA SER A 18 8.50 25.33 1.80
C SER A 18 9.57 26.36 1.45
N GLN A 19 10.65 26.37 2.22
CA GLN A 19 11.84 27.19 1.99
C GLN A 19 13.11 26.43 2.32
N VAL A 20 14.12 26.56 1.48
CA VAL A 20 15.48 26.10 1.80
C VAL A 20 16.12 27.11 2.71
N VAL A 21 16.68 26.63 3.82
CA VAL A 21 17.36 27.48 4.82
C VAL A 21 18.78 26.97 5.06
N HIS A 22 19.68 27.91 5.40
CA HIS A 22 21.11 27.63 5.64
C HIS A 22 21.51 27.87 7.09
N ASN A 23 20.60 28.36 7.91
CA ASN A 23 20.79 28.64 9.34
C ASN A 23 19.48 28.51 10.10
N VAL A 24 19.56 28.44 11.41
CA VAL A 24 18.40 28.25 12.30
C VAL A 24 17.48 29.47 12.30
N GLU A 25 18.04 30.68 12.25
CA GLU A 25 17.25 31.92 12.30
C GLU A 25 16.27 32.03 11.11
N ASP A 26 16.72 31.71 9.90
CA ASP A 26 15.88 31.73 8.71
C ASP A 26 14.80 30.63 8.77
N GLY A 27 15.14 29.48 9.38
CA GLY A 27 14.15 28.43 9.64
C GLY A 27 13.04 28.87 10.59
N ILE A 28 13.39 29.54 11.69
CA ILE A 28 12.41 30.09 12.64
C ILE A 28 11.54 31.16 11.94
N LYS A 29 12.16 32.10 11.22
CA LYS A 29 11.41 33.15 10.49
C LYS A 29 10.39 32.56 9.52
N PHE A 30 10.82 31.60 8.72
CA PHE A 30 9.91 30.95 7.75
C PHE A 30 8.81 30.14 8.45
N THR A 31 9.15 29.36 9.48
CA THR A 31 8.15 28.60 10.25
C THR A 31 7.08 29.49 10.87
N ASN A 32 7.46 30.67 11.36
CA ASN A 32 6.49 31.63 11.88
C ASN A 32 5.50 32.15 10.83
N THR A 33 5.80 32.05 9.53
CA THR A 33 4.87 32.39 8.45
C THR A 33 3.91 31.28 8.08
N ILE A 34 4.33 30.00 8.21
CA ILE A 34 3.53 28.83 7.80
C ILE A 34 2.91 28.09 8.97
N GLY A 35 3.36 28.34 10.21
CA GLY A 35 2.89 27.67 11.42
C GLY A 35 3.47 26.27 11.64
N TYR A 36 3.27 25.74 12.85
CA TYR A 36 3.63 24.36 13.22
C TYR A 36 2.45 23.40 12.98
N PRO A 37 2.73 22.08 12.80
CA PRO A 37 4.03 21.44 12.69
C PRO A 37 4.69 21.67 11.32
N VAL A 38 6.03 21.55 11.28
CA VAL A 38 6.84 21.63 10.06
C VAL A 38 7.70 20.38 9.86
N VAL A 39 7.92 20.01 8.62
CA VAL A 39 8.82 18.92 8.22
C VAL A 39 10.18 19.49 7.84
N LEU A 40 11.24 18.90 8.35
CA LEU A 40 12.62 19.27 8.05
C LEU A 40 13.29 18.15 7.24
N ARG A 41 13.83 18.52 6.08
CA ARG A 41 14.46 17.58 5.15
C ARG A 41 15.85 18.07 4.76
N PRO A 42 16.92 17.56 5.37
CA PRO A 42 18.29 17.91 5.00
C PRO A 42 18.58 17.56 3.54
N ALA A 43 19.31 18.44 2.84
CA ALA A 43 19.69 18.19 1.46
C ALA A 43 20.81 17.14 1.37
N TYR A 44 20.76 16.28 0.34
CA TYR A 44 21.78 15.26 0.03
C TYR A 44 22.08 14.28 1.19
N THR A 45 21.09 13.97 2.02
CA THR A 45 21.15 12.89 3.00
C THR A 45 20.48 11.63 2.45
N LEU A 46 20.94 10.47 2.89
CA LEU A 46 20.40 9.18 2.44
C LEU A 46 19.30 8.70 3.43
N GLY A 47 18.18 8.22 2.89
CA GLY A 47 17.14 7.58 3.70
C GLY A 47 16.47 8.47 4.75
N GLY A 48 16.41 9.79 4.53
CA GLY A 48 15.76 10.72 5.47
C GLY A 48 16.58 11.07 6.72
N SER A 49 17.85 10.70 6.77
CA SER A 49 18.72 10.94 7.92
C SER A 49 18.81 12.42 8.29
N GLY A 50 18.63 12.73 9.58
CA GLY A 50 18.69 14.10 10.12
C GLY A 50 17.44 14.96 9.88
N GLY A 51 16.42 14.41 9.20
CA GLY A 51 15.11 15.01 9.07
C GLY A 51 14.17 14.65 10.22
N GLY A 52 13.02 15.33 10.27
CA GLY A 52 12.00 15.08 11.29
C GLY A 52 10.82 16.04 11.17
N ILE A 53 9.87 15.89 12.07
CA ILE A 53 8.73 16.80 12.22
C ILE A 53 8.94 17.58 13.50
N ALA A 54 8.87 18.91 13.44
CA ALA A 54 8.93 19.80 14.59
C ALA A 54 7.54 20.35 14.90
N HIS A 55 7.09 20.16 16.15
CA HIS A 55 5.80 20.62 16.63
C HIS A 55 5.86 21.96 17.36
N ASN A 56 7.07 22.41 17.69
CA ASN A 56 7.34 23.66 18.39
C ASN A 56 8.75 24.17 18.05
N GLU A 57 9.08 25.39 18.52
CA GLU A 57 10.34 26.03 18.20
C GLU A 57 11.57 25.28 18.77
N THR A 58 11.45 24.70 19.95
CA THR A 58 12.54 23.94 20.55
C THR A 58 12.91 22.71 19.69
N GLU A 59 11.93 21.93 19.28
CA GLU A 59 12.12 20.80 18.37
C GLU A 59 12.65 21.25 16.99
N LEU A 60 12.15 22.40 16.48
CA LEU A 60 12.66 22.98 15.24
C LEU A 60 14.16 23.25 15.32
N ILE A 61 14.62 23.92 16.39
CA ILE A 61 16.03 24.28 16.59
C ILE A 61 16.89 23.02 16.64
N ASP A 62 16.48 22.01 17.40
CA ASP A 62 17.24 20.76 17.57
C ASP A 62 17.36 19.98 16.25
N ILE A 63 16.25 19.75 15.58
CA ILE A 63 16.23 18.98 14.33
C ILE A 63 16.95 19.75 13.22
N LEU A 64 16.71 21.07 13.11
CA LEU A 64 17.32 21.92 12.08
C LEU A 64 18.84 22.00 12.26
N SER A 65 19.33 22.20 13.48
CA SER A 65 20.76 22.23 13.79
C SER A 65 21.45 20.92 13.40
N ASN A 66 20.84 19.79 13.76
CA ASN A 66 21.35 18.48 13.37
C ASN A 66 21.29 18.26 11.85
N GLY A 67 20.19 18.65 11.21
CA GLY A 67 20.00 18.55 9.76
C GLY A 67 21.03 19.36 8.97
N LEU A 68 21.30 20.60 9.37
CA LEU A 68 22.33 21.46 8.77
C LEU A 68 23.73 20.85 8.89
N ARG A 69 24.04 20.24 10.05
CA ARG A 69 25.32 19.54 10.29
C ARG A 69 25.49 18.29 9.42
N LEU A 70 24.41 17.55 9.19
CA LEU A 70 24.43 16.31 8.39
C LEU A 70 24.34 16.56 6.89
N SER A 71 23.79 17.70 6.48
CA SER A 71 23.73 18.09 5.07
C SER A 71 25.13 18.45 4.56
N ARG A 72 25.57 17.78 3.48
CA ARG A 72 26.89 18.04 2.86
C ARG A 72 27.04 19.45 2.30
N VAL A 73 25.92 20.13 2.06
CA VAL A 73 25.87 21.49 1.48
C VAL A 73 25.35 22.51 2.49
N GLY A 74 25.09 22.10 3.75
CA GLY A 74 24.55 22.98 4.78
C GLY A 74 23.15 23.51 4.49
N GLU A 75 22.32 22.72 3.85
CA GLU A 75 20.96 23.10 3.47
C GLU A 75 19.91 22.18 4.09
N VAL A 76 18.83 22.76 4.58
CA VAL A 76 17.63 22.04 5.04
C VAL A 76 16.40 22.68 4.40
N LEU A 77 15.52 21.85 3.82
CA LEU A 77 14.19 22.29 3.42
C LEU A 77 13.29 22.28 4.66
N VAL A 78 12.70 23.41 4.99
CA VAL A 78 11.63 23.55 5.96
C VAL A 78 10.31 23.60 5.19
N GLU A 79 9.37 22.72 5.52
CA GLU A 79 8.14 22.52 4.77
C GLU A 79 6.94 22.44 5.71
N ARG A 80 5.80 23.04 5.33
CA ARG A 80 4.54 22.89 6.07
C ARG A 80 4.18 21.42 6.17
N CYS A 81 3.91 20.94 7.37
CA CYS A 81 3.47 19.57 7.58
C CYS A 81 2.03 19.39 7.09
N ILE A 82 1.84 18.40 6.24
CA ILE A 82 0.54 17.94 5.73
C ILE A 82 0.32 16.47 6.12
N ALA A 83 0.89 16.05 7.25
CA ALA A 83 0.67 14.72 7.81
C ALA A 83 -0.82 14.46 8.03
N GLY A 84 -1.26 13.24 7.79
CA GLY A 84 -2.67 12.87 7.87
C GLY A 84 -3.43 12.98 6.54
N TRP A 85 -2.84 13.60 5.50
CA TRP A 85 -3.39 13.54 4.15
C TRP A 85 -3.19 12.15 3.55
N LYS A 86 -3.98 11.79 2.53
CA LYS A 86 -3.78 10.55 1.76
C LYS A 86 -2.52 10.68 0.93
N GLU A 87 -1.79 9.57 0.77
CA GLU A 87 -0.67 9.48 -0.16
C GLU A 87 -1.09 8.62 -1.35
N ILE A 88 -1.05 9.22 -2.54
CA ILE A 88 -1.45 8.61 -3.81
C ILE A 88 -0.25 8.63 -4.76
N GLU A 89 -0.02 7.52 -5.44
CA GLU A 89 1.08 7.37 -6.38
C GLU A 89 0.60 6.97 -7.77
N TYR A 90 1.28 7.48 -8.80
CA TYR A 90 1.11 7.06 -10.19
C TYR A 90 2.45 6.63 -10.78
N GLU A 91 2.49 5.43 -11.35
CA GLU A 91 3.59 4.98 -12.19
C GLU A 91 3.29 5.36 -13.64
N VAL A 92 4.20 6.11 -14.25
CA VAL A 92 4.02 6.75 -15.55
C VAL A 92 5.11 6.30 -16.50
N MET A 93 4.73 5.99 -17.74
CA MET A 93 5.67 5.69 -18.83
C MET A 93 5.57 6.77 -19.91
N ARG A 94 6.72 7.26 -20.41
CA ARG A 94 6.76 8.25 -21.49
C ARG A 94 7.89 7.93 -22.46
N ASP A 95 7.58 7.96 -23.77
CA ASP A 95 8.59 7.85 -24.84
C ASP A 95 9.15 9.20 -25.28
N SER A 96 10.15 9.17 -26.16
CA SER A 96 10.82 10.38 -26.67
C SER A 96 9.91 11.26 -27.56
N ALA A 97 8.86 10.68 -28.15
CA ALA A 97 7.85 11.41 -28.94
C ALA A 97 6.79 12.11 -28.08
N GLY A 98 6.81 11.89 -26.74
CA GLY A 98 5.86 12.49 -25.82
C GLY A 98 4.59 11.70 -25.61
N ASN A 99 4.49 10.48 -26.15
CA ASN A 99 3.41 9.54 -25.79
C ASN A 99 3.59 9.14 -24.34
N CYS A 100 2.49 9.18 -23.57
CA CYS A 100 2.53 9.02 -22.13
C CYS A 100 1.32 8.23 -21.66
N ILE A 101 1.54 7.28 -20.74
CA ILE A 101 0.50 6.48 -20.10
C ILE A 101 0.75 6.39 -18.59
N THR A 102 -0.32 6.23 -17.83
CA THR A 102 -0.24 5.79 -16.43
C THR A 102 -0.41 4.28 -16.37
N VAL A 103 0.59 3.59 -15.81
CA VAL A 103 0.60 2.12 -15.75
C VAL A 103 -0.15 1.62 -14.54
N CYS A 104 0.01 2.30 -13.42
CA CYS A 104 -0.60 1.90 -12.16
C CYS A 104 -0.85 3.13 -11.28
N ASN A 105 -2.02 3.13 -10.64
CA ASN A 105 -2.35 4.01 -9.54
C ASN A 105 -2.32 3.22 -8.24
N MET A 106 -1.77 3.80 -7.18
CA MET A 106 -1.60 3.17 -5.88
C MET A 106 -1.98 4.13 -4.76
N GLU A 107 -2.44 3.58 -3.65
CA GLU A 107 -2.83 4.32 -2.46
C GLU A 107 -2.17 3.72 -1.22
N ASN A 108 -1.60 4.55 -0.36
CA ASN A 108 -1.10 4.13 0.93
C ASN A 108 -2.25 3.96 1.92
N PHE A 109 -2.23 2.84 2.64
CA PHE A 109 -3.15 2.59 3.75
C PHE A 109 -2.89 3.53 4.93
N ASP A 110 -1.61 3.78 5.22
CA ASP A 110 -1.20 4.73 6.22
C ASP A 110 -1.22 6.15 5.66
N PRO A 111 -1.61 7.16 6.45
CA PRO A 111 -1.60 8.54 6.03
C PRO A 111 -0.17 9.04 5.78
N LEU A 112 -0.06 10.16 5.05
CA LEU A 112 1.21 10.84 4.82
C LEU A 112 1.94 11.16 6.14
N GLY A 113 3.24 10.93 6.14
CA GLY A 113 4.14 11.03 7.30
C GLY A 113 4.94 9.74 7.52
N ILE A 114 4.44 8.62 7.01
CA ILE A 114 5.13 7.34 6.97
C ILE A 114 5.67 7.15 5.55
N HIS A 115 6.95 6.80 5.42
CA HIS A 115 7.55 6.55 4.12
C HIS A 115 6.78 5.45 3.37
N THR A 116 6.52 5.64 2.06
CA THR A 116 5.74 4.67 1.25
C THR A 116 6.34 3.25 1.28
N GLY A 117 7.67 3.12 1.44
CA GLY A 117 8.34 1.83 1.65
C GLY A 117 7.96 1.12 2.97
N GLU A 118 7.45 1.87 3.94
CA GLU A 118 7.03 1.40 5.27
C GLU A 118 5.51 1.26 5.39
N SER A 119 4.75 1.75 4.42
CA SER A 119 3.29 1.68 4.40
C SER A 119 2.78 0.41 3.72
N ILE A 120 1.61 -0.04 4.13
CA ILE A 120 0.78 -0.96 3.35
C ILE A 120 0.28 -0.18 2.14
N VAL A 121 0.47 -0.71 0.93
CA VAL A 121 0.07 -0.05 -0.33
C VAL A 121 -0.93 -0.90 -1.07
N VAL A 122 -1.98 -0.28 -1.59
CA VAL A 122 -3.07 -0.94 -2.32
C VAL A 122 -3.12 -0.43 -3.76
N ALA A 123 -3.27 -1.33 -4.71
CA ALA A 123 -3.44 -1.03 -6.12
C ALA A 123 -4.65 -1.80 -6.70
N PRO A 124 -5.52 -1.15 -7.48
CA PRO A 124 -5.62 0.30 -7.65
C PRO A 124 -6.07 1.00 -6.36
N SER A 125 -5.98 2.34 -6.32
CA SER A 125 -6.52 3.11 -5.17
C SER A 125 -8.01 2.82 -4.98
N GLN A 126 -8.43 2.73 -3.71
CA GLN A 126 -9.77 2.28 -3.34
C GLN A 126 -10.68 3.42 -2.89
N THR A 127 -10.11 4.55 -2.50
CA THR A 127 -10.87 5.65 -1.86
C THR A 127 -10.94 6.92 -2.71
N LEU A 128 -10.33 6.94 -3.90
CA LEU A 128 -10.48 8.02 -4.86
C LEU A 128 -11.82 7.92 -5.58
N THR A 129 -12.47 9.06 -5.80
CA THR A 129 -13.57 9.16 -6.74
C THR A 129 -13.04 9.05 -8.18
N ASN A 130 -13.92 8.76 -9.13
CA ASN A 130 -13.55 8.77 -10.56
C ASN A 130 -12.99 10.13 -11.00
N HIS A 131 -13.55 11.23 -10.48
CA HIS A 131 -13.06 12.59 -10.72
C HIS A 131 -11.61 12.75 -10.24
N ASP A 132 -11.31 12.38 -8.98
CA ASP A 132 -9.99 12.55 -8.38
C ASP A 132 -8.94 11.66 -9.07
N TYR A 133 -9.33 10.43 -9.40
CA TYR A 133 -8.49 9.51 -10.16
C TYR A 133 -8.04 10.14 -11.49
N HIS A 134 -8.97 10.64 -12.29
CA HIS A 134 -8.65 11.24 -13.59
C HIS A 134 -7.91 12.56 -13.44
N LYS A 135 -8.26 13.40 -12.47
CA LYS A 135 -7.54 14.62 -12.14
C LYS A 135 -6.05 14.35 -11.87
N LEU A 136 -5.75 13.46 -10.94
CA LEU A 136 -4.35 13.14 -10.57
C LEU A 136 -3.60 12.43 -11.71
N ARG A 137 -4.32 11.60 -12.51
CA ARG A 137 -3.77 10.98 -13.72
C ARG A 137 -3.32 12.03 -14.74
N GLU A 138 -4.19 12.98 -15.09
CA GLU A 138 -3.88 14.06 -16.05
C GLU A 138 -2.73 14.93 -15.56
N LEU A 139 -2.71 15.24 -14.26
CA LEU A 139 -1.61 15.96 -13.62
C LEU A 139 -0.29 15.20 -13.73
N SER A 140 -0.29 13.90 -13.52
CA SER A 140 0.90 13.06 -13.66
C SER A 140 1.46 13.14 -15.08
N ILE A 141 0.60 13.01 -16.08
CA ILE A 141 0.99 13.14 -17.51
C ILE A 141 1.53 14.55 -17.81
N LYS A 142 0.86 15.60 -17.32
CA LYS A 142 1.29 16.99 -17.48
C LYS A 142 2.69 17.22 -16.90
N ILE A 143 2.92 16.77 -15.66
CA ILE A 143 4.20 16.90 -14.95
C ILE A 143 5.32 16.20 -15.73
N ILE A 144 5.12 14.93 -16.09
CA ILE A 144 6.14 14.12 -16.74
C ILE A 144 6.49 14.65 -18.14
N ARG A 145 5.50 15.12 -18.89
CA ARG A 145 5.72 15.79 -20.19
C ARG A 145 6.53 17.08 -20.05
N HIS A 146 6.22 17.88 -19.03
CA HIS A 146 6.92 19.14 -18.78
C HIS A 146 8.38 18.92 -18.37
N ILE A 147 8.64 17.95 -17.50
CA ILE A 147 10.00 17.59 -17.08
C ILE A 147 10.79 16.95 -18.24
N GLY A 148 10.09 16.29 -19.17
CA GLY A 148 10.70 15.68 -20.35
C GLY A 148 11.36 14.32 -20.10
N ILE A 149 10.97 13.61 -19.04
CA ILE A 149 11.48 12.28 -18.72
C ILE A 149 11.14 11.29 -19.83
N VAL A 150 12.10 10.47 -20.24
CA VAL A 150 11.91 9.32 -21.15
C VAL A 150 12.16 8.05 -20.36
N GLY A 151 11.19 7.13 -20.38
CA GLY A 151 11.20 5.91 -19.59
C GLY A 151 10.12 5.92 -18.51
N GLU A 152 10.45 5.37 -17.37
CA GLU A 152 9.54 5.23 -16.23
C GLU A 152 9.76 6.31 -15.18
N CYS A 153 8.69 6.67 -14.50
CA CYS A 153 8.69 7.69 -13.48
C CYS A 153 7.53 7.50 -12.51
N ASN A 154 7.80 7.68 -11.22
CA ASN A 154 6.78 7.69 -10.16
C ASN A 154 6.45 9.12 -9.76
N VAL A 155 5.17 9.46 -9.66
CA VAL A 155 4.67 10.75 -9.16
C VAL A 155 3.88 10.51 -7.88
N GLN A 156 4.23 11.22 -6.81
CA GLN A 156 3.59 11.10 -5.50
C GLN A 156 2.82 12.37 -5.14
N TYR A 157 1.61 12.17 -4.67
CA TYR A 157 0.68 13.23 -4.25
C TYR A 157 0.28 13.06 -2.79
N ALA A 158 0.21 14.18 -2.08
CA ALA A 158 -0.66 14.30 -0.92
C ALA A 158 -2.03 14.79 -1.39
N PHE A 159 -3.08 14.11 -0.96
CA PHE A 159 -4.47 14.46 -1.30
C PHE A 159 -5.25 14.66 -0.01
N ASP A 160 -5.91 15.82 0.14
CA ASP A 160 -6.69 16.13 1.33
C ASP A 160 -7.92 15.23 1.41
N PRO A 161 -8.12 14.46 2.49
CA PRO A 161 -9.27 13.56 2.63
C PRO A 161 -10.63 14.28 2.73
N TYR A 162 -10.64 15.60 2.91
CA TYR A 162 -11.86 16.39 3.16
C TYR A 162 -12.17 17.44 2.09
N SER A 163 -11.29 17.61 1.11
CA SER A 163 -11.46 18.58 0.03
C SER A 163 -10.78 18.07 -1.25
N ASP A 164 -10.93 18.82 -2.35
CA ASP A 164 -10.25 18.54 -3.63
C ASP A 164 -8.80 19.07 -3.66
N ASP A 165 -8.24 19.47 -2.50
CA ASP A 165 -6.89 20.03 -2.44
C ASP A 165 -5.83 18.91 -2.50
N TYR A 166 -4.72 19.19 -3.16
CA TYR A 166 -3.60 18.26 -3.30
C TYR A 166 -2.27 18.99 -3.32
N ARG A 167 -1.20 18.25 -3.09
CA ARG A 167 0.17 18.74 -3.25
C ARG A 167 0.99 17.70 -3.98
N VAL A 168 1.82 18.14 -4.92
CA VAL A 168 2.84 17.29 -5.53
C VAL A 168 3.99 17.15 -4.53
N ILE A 169 4.26 15.93 -4.09
CA ILE A 169 5.29 15.65 -3.07
C ILE A 169 6.64 15.47 -3.73
N GLU A 170 6.71 14.54 -4.67
CA GLU A 170 7.95 14.27 -5.40
C GLU A 170 7.70 13.55 -6.72
N VAL A 171 8.72 13.59 -7.58
CA VAL A 171 8.80 12.83 -8.82
C VAL A 171 10.10 12.02 -8.79
N ASN A 172 9.97 10.71 -8.87
CA ASN A 172 11.10 9.78 -8.89
C ASN A 172 11.35 9.33 -10.34
N ALA A 173 12.32 9.97 -11.03
CA ALA A 173 12.68 9.68 -12.42
C ALA A 173 13.58 8.44 -12.50
N ARG A 174 13.15 7.35 -11.94
CA ARG A 174 13.89 6.07 -11.89
C ARG A 174 12.95 4.94 -11.48
N LEU A 175 13.30 3.72 -11.84
CA LEU A 175 12.67 2.54 -11.27
C LEU A 175 12.83 2.51 -9.74
N SER A 176 11.78 2.18 -9.04
CA SER A 176 11.67 2.18 -7.59
C SER A 176 11.06 0.86 -7.07
N ARG A 177 10.87 0.75 -5.75
CA ARG A 177 10.12 -0.38 -5.17
C ARG A 177 8.64 -0.36 -5.61
N SER A 178 8.04 0.82 -5.73
CA SER A 178 6.68 0.98 -6.23
C SER A 178 6.56 0.56 -7.69
N SER A 179 7.56 0.81 -8.53
CA SER A 179 7.60 0.33 -9.92
C SER A 179 7.62 -1.21 -10.00
N ALA A 180 8.34 -1.87 -9.07
CA ALA A 180 8.32 -3.33 -8.98
C ALA A 180 6.95 -3.86 -8.56
N LEU A 181 6.28 -3.19 -7.60
CA LEU A 181 4.91 -3.49 -7.21
C LEU A 181 3.95 -3.31 -8.39
N ALA A 182 4.02 -2.17 -9.06
CA ALA A 182 3.17 -1.86 -10.23
C ALA A 182 3.35 -2.89 -11.36
N SER A 183 4.58 -3.29 -11.66
CA SER A 183 4.85 -4.36 -12.64
C SER A 183 4.18 -5.68 -12.27
N LYS A 184 4.28 -6.09 -11.01
CA LYS A 184 3.67 -7.33 -10.53
C LYS A 184 2.14 -7.22 -10.46
N ALA A 185 1.63 -6.06 -10.05
CA ALA A 185 0.20 -5.82 -9.93
C ALA A 185 -0.50 -5.83 -11.30
N THR A 186 0.11 -5.23 -12.30
CA THR A 186 -0.51 -5.05 -13.62
C THR A 186 -0.11 -6.10 -14.66
N GLY A 187 0.98 -6.85 -14.42
CA GLY A 187 1.61 -7.68 -15.45
C GLY A 187 2.37 -6.86 -16.51
N TYR A 188 2.34 -5.53 -16.45
CA TYR A 188 3.04 -4.63 -17.37
C TYR A 188 4.54 -4.57 -16.98
N PRO A 189 5.48 -4.97 -17.86
CA PRO A 189 6.89 -5.10 -17.51
C PRO A 189 7.61 -3.73 -17.57
N LEU A 190 7.41 -2.88 -16.55
CA LEU A 190 7.91 -1.50 -16.51
C LEU A 190 9.41 -1.39 -16.82
N ALA A 191 10.24 -2.22 -16.20
CA ALA A 191 11.70 -2.17 -16.40
C ALA A 191 12.10 -2.50 -17.85
N PHE A 192 11.47 -3.51 -18.45
CA PHE A 192 11.72 -3.89 -19.83
C PHE A 192 11.30 -2.78 -20.80
N VAL A 193 10.10 -2.24 -20.63
CA VAL A 193 9.58 -1.16 -21.48
C VAL A 193 10.41 0.09 -21.31
N ALA A 194 10.76 0.50 -20.07
CA ALA A 194 11.62 1.66 -19.80
C ALA A 194 12.99 1.54 -20.49
N ALA A 195 13.61 0.35 -20.46
CA ALA A 195 14.88 0.11 -21.16
C ALA A 195 14.74 0.27 -22.68
N LYS A 196 13.65 -0.22 -23.27
CA LYS A 196 13.35 -0.04 -24.70
C LYS A 196 13.12 1.42 -25.08
N LEU A 197 12.37 2.17 -24.27
CA LEU A 197 12.15 3.60 -24.46
C LEU A 197 13.47 4.39 -24.38
N GLY A 198 14.35 4.02 -23.44
CA GLY A 198 15.70 4.60 -23.34
C GLY A 198 16.60 4.33 -24.56
N LEU A 199 16.33 3.27 -25.32
CA LEU A 199 16.99 2.95 -26.58
C LEU A 199 16.32 3.62 -27.80
N GLY A 200 15.27 4.44 -27.60
CA GLY A 200 14.61 5.20 -28.65
C GLY A 200 13.38 4.56 -29.26
N TYR A 201 12.91 3.40 -28.75
CA TYR A 201 11.63 2.83 -29.20
C TYR A 201 10.46 3.69 -28.72
N GLY A 202 9.39 3.78 -29.52
CA GLY A 202 8.11 4.34 -29.11
C GLY A 202 7.23 3.32 -28.39
N LEU A 203 6.33 3.79 -27.52
CA LEU A 203 5.38 2.91 -26.80
C LEU A 203 4.52 2.05 -27.74
N PHE A 204 4.12 2.61 -28.88
CA PHE A 204 3.29 1.92 -29.88
C PHE A 204 4.07 0.86 -30.70
N GLU A 205 5.39 0.92 -30.73
CA GLU A 205 6.25 -0.08 -31.41
C GLU A 205 6.45 -1.34 -30.56
N LEU A 206 6.17 -1.25 -29.25
CA LEU A 206 6.34 -2.36 -28.32
C LEU A 206 5.03 -3.15 -28.16
N LYS A 207 5.16 -4.47 -28.09
CA LYS A 207 4.03 -5.34 -27.83
C LYS A 207 3.73 -5.44 -26.34
N ASN A 208 2.44 -5.56 -26.02
CA ASN A 208 1.98 -5.93 -24.68
C ASN A 208 2.43 -7.35 -24.35
N SER A 209 3.11 -7.52 -23.23
CA SER A 209 3.64 -8.83 -22.80
C SER A 209 2.56 -9.80 -22.31
N VAL A 210 1.41 -9.30 -21.88
CA VAL A 210 0.28 -10.10 -21.38
C VAL A 210 -0.58 -10.63 -22.51
N THR A 211 -0.96 -9.77 -23.44
CA THR A 211 -1.82 -10.16 -24.59
C THR A 211 -1.03 -10.73 -25.76
N LYS A 212 0.26 -10.43 -25.88
CA LYS A 212 1.18 -10.78 -26.99
C LYS A 212 0.83 -10.14 -28.35
N THR A 213 -0.37 -9.61 -28.51
CA THR A 213 -0.93 -9.13 -29.78
C THR A 213 -1.19 -7.64 -29.80
N THR A 214 -1.52 -7.02 -28.66
CA THR A 214 -1.79 -5.59 -28.57
C THR A 214 -0.51 -4.78 -28.32
N SER A 215 -0.60 -3.45 -28.44
CA SER A 215 0.51 -2.53 -28.15
C SER A 215 0.74 -2.35 -26.65
N ALA A 216 1.97 -1.97 -26.27
CA ALA A 216 2.28 -1.50 -24.93
C ALA A 216 1.77 -0.07 -24.65
N PHE A 217 1.28 0.63 -25.67
CA PHE A 217 0.69 1.96 -25.55
C PHE A 217 -0.78 1.89 -25.16
N PHE A 218 -1.05 1.49 -23.94
CA PHE A 218 -2.38 1.49 -23.32
C PHE A 218 -2.22 1.55 -21.80
N GLU A 219 -3.25 2.00 -21.10
CA GLU A 219 -3.26 2.06 -19.63
C GLU A 219 -3.89 0.78 -19.06
N PRO A 220 -3.18 0.07 -18.16
CA PRO A 220 -3.75 -1.10 -17.52
C PRO A 220 -5.02 -0.78 -16.73
N ALA A 221 -6.00 -1.67 -16.81
CA ALA A 221 -7.19 -1.68 -15.99
C ALA A 221 -7.26 -3.01 -15.21
N LEU A 222 -7.51 -2.94 -13.90
CA LEU A 222 -7.50 -4.10 -13.01
C LEU A 222 -8.90 -4.36 -12.47
N ASP A 223 -9.38 -5.60 -12.59
CA ASP A 223 -10.61 -6.08 -11.96
C ASP A 223 -10.34 -6.85 -10.65
N TYR A 224 -9.12 -6.74 -10.13
CA TYR A 224 -8.65 -7.31 -8.87
C TYR A 224 -7.92 -6.26 -8.05
N VAL A 225 -7.66 -6.57 -6.80
CA VAL A 225 -6.95 -5.71 -5.84
C VAL A 225 -5.62 -6.37 -5.48
N VAL A 226 -4.58 -5.55 -5.41
CA VAL A 226 -3.24 -5.97 -4.96
C VAL A 226 -2.89 -5.21 -3.70
N CYS A 227 -2.36 -5.89 -2.70
CA CYS A 227 -1.90 -5.30 -1.46
C CYS A 227 -0.44 -5.68 -1.20
N LYS A 228 0.41 -4.66 -1.09
CA LYS A 228 1.80 -4.81 -0.63
C LYS A 228 1.86 -4.57 0.87
N ILE A 229 2.47 -5.48 1.61
CA ILE A 229 2.71 -5.34 3.05
C ILE A 229 4.21 -5.43 3.30
N PRO A 230 4.84 -4.39 3.91
CA PRO A 230 6.25 -4.45 4.28
C PRO A 230 6.52 -5.49 5.35
N ARG A 231 7.74 -6.00 5.37
CA ARG A 231 8.26 -6.83 6.45
C ARG A 231 9.35 -6.10 7.21
N TRP A 232 9.24 -6.14 8.52
CA TRP A 232 10.23 -5.58 9.45
C TRP A 232 10.83 -6.67 10.32
N ASP A 233 12.10 -6.51 10.67
CA ASP A 233 12.82 -7.37 11.61
C ASP A 233 13.19 -6.60 12.91
N LEU A 234 12.42 -5.56 13.24
CA LEU A 234 12.69 -4.65 14.37
C LEU A 234 12.76 -5.37 15.71
N SER A 235 12.03 -6.47 15.86
CA SER A 235 12.05 -7.28 17.09
C SER A 235 13.37 -8.01 17.32
N LYS A 236 14.20 -8.19 16.29
CA LYS A 236 15.52 -8.85 16.38
C LYS A 236 16.60 -7.96 17.01
N PHE A 237 16.36 -6.66 17.09
CA PHE A 237 17.33 -5.70 17.59
C PHE A 237 16.85 -5.08 18.91
N ARG A 238 17.76 -5.02 19.90
CA ARG A 238 17.48 -4.36 21.20
C ARG A 238 17.75 -2.86 21.08
N GLY A 239 16.87 -2.03 21.66
CA GLY A 239 17.04 -0.58 21.71
C GLY A 239 16.79 0.17 20.40
N VAL A 240 16.23 -0.51 19.38
CA VAL A 240 15.80 0.14 18.14
C VAL A 240 14.43 0.78 18.35
N ASP A 241 14.31 2.02 17.90
CA ASP A 241 13.03 2.70 17.78
C ASP A 241 12.14 1.95 16.78
N LYS A 242 10.94 1.55 17.23
CA LYS A 242 9.96 0.79 16.43
C LYS A 242 8.96 1.65 15.70
N GLU A 243 8.94 2.95 15.96
CA GLU A 243 8.04 3.87 15.30
C GLU A 243 8.40 4.01 13.81
N LEU A 244 7.41 3.86 12.96
CA LEU A 244 7.52 4.03 11.51
C LEU A 244 7.35 5.51 11.16
N GLY A 245 8.23 6.03 10.34
CA GLY A 245 8.24 7.43 9.95
C GLY A 245 8.80 7.62 8.55
N SER A 246 9.48 8.74 8.33
CA SER A 246 10.05 9.09 7.02
C SER A 246 11.30 8.30 6.63
N SER A 247 11.88 7.50 7.53
CA SER A 247 13.06 6.68 7.26
C SER A 247 12.68 5.23 6.98
N MET A 248 13.39 4.58 6.04
CA MET A 248 13.16 3.17 5.70
C MET A 248 13.79 2.24 6.72
N LYS A 249 12.96 1.37 7.34
CA LYS A 249 13.33 0.34 8.32
C LYS A 249 12.97 -1.08 7.84
N SER A 250 12.12 -1.19 6.80
CA SER A 250 11.68 -2.48 6.25
C SER A 250 12.80 -3.22 5.55
N VAL A 251 12.82 -4.55 5.68
CA VAL A 251 13.83 -5.45 5.10
C VAL A 251 13.33 -6.20 3.88
N GLY A 252 12.04 -6.14 3.59
CA GLY A 252 11.39 -6.81 2.46
C GLY A 252 9.91 -6.49 2.43
N GLU A 253 9.20 -7.19 1.54
CA GLU A 253 7.76 -7.01 1.36
C GLU A 253 7.12 -8.29 0.84
N VAL A 254 5.82 -8.44 1.08
CA VAL A 254 4.96 -9.43 0.43
C VAL A 254 3.91 -8.73 -0.41
N MET A 255 3.43 -9.41 -1.44
CA MET A 255 2.34 -8.94 -2.27
C MET A 255 1.24 -9.99 -2.30
N ALA A 256 0.02 -9.58 -2.00
CA ALA A 256 -1.17 -10.41 -2.06
C ALA A 256 -2.14 -9.91 -3.12
N ILE A 257 -2.82 -10.82 -3.80
CA ILE A 257 -3.76 -10.53 -4.87
C ILE A 257 -5.09 -11.21 -4.58
N GLY A 258 -6.17 -10.51 -4.83
CA GLY A 258 -7.55 -10.98 -4.67
C GLY A 258 -8.53 -10.00 -5.30
N ARG A 259 -9.82 -10.15 -5.03
CA ARG A 259 -10.85 -9.30 -5.64
C ARG A 259 -11.48 -8.30 -4.67
N THR A 260 -11.13 -8.37 -3.40
CA THR A 260 -11.57 -7.42 -2.37
C THR A 260 -10.42 -7.06 -1.44
N PHE A 261 -10.50 -5.90 -0.80
CA PHE A 261 -9.48 -5.48 0.17
C PHE A 261 -9.40 -6.45 1.36
N GLU A 262 -10.54 -6.93 1.86
CA GLU A 262 -10.60 -7.91 2.95
C GLU A 262 -9.81 -9.18 2.60
N GLU A 263 -9.97 -9.67 1.37
CA GLU A 263 -9.27 -10.87 0.90
C GLU A 263 -7.75 -10.66 0.87
N VAL A 264 -7.29 -9.54 0.27
CA VAL A 264 -5.85 -9.31 0.07
C VAL A 264 -5.13 -8.97 1.36
N ILE A 265 -5.74 -8.21 2.26
CA ILE A 265 -5.11 -7.89 3.56
C ILE A 265 -4.93 -9.16 4.40
N GLN A 266 -5.91 -10.05 4.44
CA GLN A 266 -5.82 -11.32 5.13
C GLN A 266 -4.72 -12.21 4.55
N LYS A 267 -4.64 -12.34 3.23
CA LYS A 267 -3.58 -13.08 2.55
C LYS A 267 -2.20 -12.52 2.87
N GLY A 268 -2.02 -11.23 2.72
CA GLY A 268 -0.74 -10.55 2.92
C GLY A 268 -0.24 -10.67 4.37
N LEU A 269 -1.10 -10.39 5.35
CA LEU A 269 -0.74 -10.48 6.77
C LEU A 269 -0.32 -11.89 7.19
N ARG A 270 -0.89 -12.95 6.61
CA ARG A 270 -0.44 -14.33 6.86
C ARG A 270 0.94 -14.62 6.26
N MET A 271 1.33 -13.92 5.19
CA MET A 271 2.58 -14.17 4.46
C MET A 271 3.80 -13.49 5.06
N ILE A 272 3.63 -12.41 5.84
CA ILE A 272 4.77 -11.66 6.38
C ILE A 272 5.60 -12.44 7.43
N GLY A 273 5.09 -13.56 7.95
CA GLY A 273 5.87 -14.49 8.76
C GLY A 273 6.36 -13.95 10.11
N GLN A 274 5.59 -13.07 10.74
CA GLN A 274 5.88 -12.47 12.05
C GLN A 274 5.15 -13.18 13.22
N GLY A 275 4.74 -14.43 13.04
CA GLY A 275 3.97 -15.18 14.04
C GLY A 275 2.47 -14.80 14.09
N MET A 276 2.03 -13.85 13.27
CA MET A 276 0.64 -13.41 13.21
C MET A 276 -0.16 -14.25 12.20
N HIS A 277 -1.43 -14.45 12.51
CA HIS A 277 -2.31 -15.32 11.74
C HIS A 277 -3.29 -14.57 10.82
N GLY A 278 -2.97 -13.34 10.42
CA GLY A 278 -3.85 -12.44 9.67
C GLY A 278 -4.54 -11.43 10.58
N PHE A 279 -5.56 -10.74 10.06
CA PHE A 279 -6.36 -9.80 10.83
C PHE A 279 -7.42 -10.54 11.67
N VAL A 280 -6.97 -11.12 12.77
CA VAL A 280 -7.75 -11.87 13.77
C VAL A 280 -7.13 -11.62 15.14
N ASP A 281 -7.72 -12.16 16.22
CA ASP A 281 -7.11 -12.11 17.54
C ASP A 281 -5.76 -12.84 17.55
N ASN A 282 -4.68 -12.08 17.71
CA ASN A 282 -3.31 -12.62 17.80
C ASN A 282 -2.87 -12.57 19.28
N LYS A 283 -3.03 -13.68 19.99
CA LYS A 283 -2.74 -13.78 21.44
C LYS A 283 -1.28 -13.53 21.80
N GLU A 284 -0.40 -13.62 20.82
CA GLU A 284 1.02 -13.36 20.95
C GLU A 284 1.37 -11.86 20.92
N LEU A 285 0.37 -11.00 20.66
CA LEU A 285 0.52 -9.56 20.63
C LEU A 285 0.40 -8.99 22.04
N GLU A 286 1.50 -8.51 22.60
CA GLU A 286 1.48 -7.76 23.84
C GLU A 286 1.19 -6.28 23.57
N ILE A 287 0.03 -5.82 24.01
CA ILE A 287 -0.39 -4.41 23.91
C ILE A 287 -0.49 -3.88 25.33
N LYS A 288 0.25 -2.82 25.64
CA LYS A 288 0.22 -2.17 26.96
C LYS A 288 -0.95 -1.17 27.08
N ASP A 289 -1.17 -0.41 26.02
CA ASP A 289 -2.19 0.60 25.90
C ASP A 289 -2.62 0.72 24.43
N VAL A 290 -3.89 0.45 24.16
CA VAL A 290 -4.45 0.43 22.80
C VAL A 290 -4.43 1.83 22.20
N GLU A 291 -4.79 2.87 22.96
CA GLU A 291 -4.88 4.22 22.42
C GLU A 291 -3.52 4.76 21.97
N THR A 292 -2.49 4.61 22.80
CA THR A 292 -1.11 4.98 22.46
C THR A 292 -0.61 4.17 21.27
N SER A 293 -0.85 2.85 21.27
CA SER A 293 -0.42 1.96 20.18
C SER A 293 -1.11 2.22 18.83
N LEU A 294 -2.29 2.86 18.83
CA LEU A 294 -2.96 3.33 17.62
C LEU A 294 -2.35 4.64 17.10
N LYS A 295 -1.99 5.57 18.01
CA LYS A 295 -1.38 6.87 17.66
C LYS A 295 0.03 6.70 17.10
N GLU A 296 0.80 5.79 17.70
CA GLU A 296 2.19 5.51 17.31
C GLU A 296 2.21 4.49 16.16
N PRO A 297 2.63 4.86 14.94
CA PRO A 297 2.69 3.93 13.83
C PRO A 297 3.86 2.94 14.01
N THR A 298 3.53 1.69 14.27
CA THR A 298 4.50 0.60 14.38
C THR A 298 4.16 -0.55 13.43
N ASP A 299 5.07 -1.50 13.27
CA ASP A 299 4.84 -2.75 12.52
C ASP A 299 3.68 -3.60 13.08
N LYS A 300 3.20 -3.28 14.27
CA LYS A 300 2.09 -3.97 14.95
C LYS A 300 0.76 -3.24 14.86
N ARG A 301 0.74 -1.96 14.45
CA ARG A 301 -0.47 -1.12 14.49
C ARG A 301 -1.67 -1.76 13.79
N ILE A 302 -1.47 -2.45 12.67
CA ILE A 302 -2.57 -3.15 11.97
C ILE A 302 -3.27 -4.19 12.86
N PHE A 303 -2.53 -4.88 13.71
CA PHE A 303 -3.10 -5.87 14.64
C PHE A 303 -3.73 -5.19 15.89
N VAL A 304 -3.20 -4.04 16.30
CA VAL A 304 -3.79 -3.23 17.39
C VAL A 304 -5.18 -2.74 17.01
N ILE A 305 -5.43 -2.45 15.72
CA ILE A 305 -6.77 -2.07 15.24
C ILE A 305 -7.79 -3.19 15.50
N TYR A 306 -7.39 -4.46 15.39
CA TYR A 306 -8.29 -5.56 15.74
C TYR A 306 -8.68 -5.53 17.23
N GLU A 307 -7.71 -5.36 18.12
CA GLU A 307 -7.94 -5.30 19.58
C GLU A 307 -8.76 -4.06 19.97
N ALA A 308 -8.54 -2.92 19.29
CA ALA A 308 -9.35 -1.73 19.49
C ALA A 308 -10.84 -2.01 19.21
N PHE A 309 -11.15 -2.71 18.11
CA PHE A 309 -12.52 -3.13 17.82
C PHE A 309 -13.06 -4.10 18.89
N ALA A 310 -12.23 -5.01 19.40
CA ALA A 310 -12.60 -5.94 20.46
C ALA A 310 -12.88 -5.22 21.80
N GLU A 311 -12.19 -4.11 22.09
CA GLU A 311 -12.45 -3.23 23.22
C GLU A 311 -13.63 -2.27 23.00
N GLY A 312 -14.27 -2.30 21.80
CA GLY A 312 -15.46 -1.50 21.50
C GLY A 312 -15.18 -0.11 20.93
N TYR A 313 -13.94 0.16 20.45
CA TYR A 313 -13.64 1.40 19.73
C TYR A 313 -14.44 1.45 18.43
N SER A 314 -15.05 2.60 18.16
CA SER A 314 -15.74 2.84 16.90
C SER A 314 -14.73 3.10 15.77
N ILE A 315 -15.19 2.91 14.52
CA ILE A 315 -14.41 3.27 13.32
C ILE A 315 -13.98 4.75 13.37
N ASP A 316 -14.87 5.63 13.83
CA ASP A 316 -14.58 7.06 13.96
C ASP A 316 -13.46 7.31 14.97
N LYS A 317 -13.48 6.62 16.11
CA LYS A 317 -12.42 6.75 17.12
C LYS A 317 -11.09 6.21 16.63
N VAL A 318 -11.06 5.06 15.96
CA VAL A 318 -9.84 4.53 15.37
C VAL A 318 -9.31 5.46 14.27
N HIS A 319 -10.18 6.02 13.43
CA HIS A 319 -9.79 7.03 12.43
C HIS A 319 -9.20 8.29 13.08
N GLU A 320 -9.83 8.81 14.14
CA GLU A 320 -9.33 9.98 14.88
C GLU A 320 -7.89 9.77 15.36
N LEU A 321 -7.57 8.58 15.87
CA LEU A 321 -6.27 8.25 16.43
C LEU A 321 -5.21 7.93 15.36
N THR A 322 -5.60 7.23 14.30
CA THR A 322 -4.66 6.72 13.28
C THR A 322 -4.59 7.56 12.01
N LYS A 323 -5.62 8.34 11.72
CA LYS A 323 -5.87 9.05 10.44
C LYS A 323 -6.00 8.10 9.23
N ILE A 324 -6.08 6.79 9.44
CA ILE A 324 -6.37 5.81 8.38
C ILE A 324 -7.79 6.06 7.87
N ASP A 325 -7.98 6.00 6.54
CA ASP A 325 -9.29 6.26 5.93
C ASP A 325 -10.36 5.30 6.46
N LYS A 326 -11.54 5.85 6.74
CA LYS A 326 -12.68 5.09 7.30
C LYS A 326 -13.12 3.95 6.40
N TRP A 327 -12.91 4.06 5.09
CA TRP A 327 -13.23 2.98 4.16
C TRP A 327 -12.39 1.73 4.47
N PHE A 328 -11.06 1.88 4.66
CA PHE A 328 -10.19 0.78 5.05
C PHE A 328 -10.56 0.22 6.41
N LEU A 329 -10.84 1.09 7.37
CA LEU A 329 -11.25 0.68 8.72
C LEU A 329 -12.57 -0.09 8.71
N GLN A 330 -13.54 0.31 7.86
CA GLN A 330 -14.79 -0.44 7.68
C GLN A 330 -14.54 -1.84 7.11
N LYS A 331 -13.61 -1.97 6.16
CA LYS A 331 -13.22 -3.28 5.60
C LYS A 331 -12.56 -4.18 6.65
N LEU A 332 -11.72 -3.63 7.49
CA LEU A 332 -11.14 -4.35 8.63
C LEU A 332 -12.21 -4.73 9.67
N TYR A 333 -13.14 -3.83 9.93
CA TYR A 333 -14.26 -4.11 10.84
C TYR A 333 -15.16 -5.26 10.32
N ASN A 334 -15.37 -5.37 9.01
CA ASN A 334 -16.08 -6.48 8.41
C ASN A 334 -15.41 -7.84 8.71
N ILE A 335 -14.07 -7.89 8.63
CA ILE A 335 -13.29 -9.09 8.99
C ILE A 335 -13.44 -9.39 10.48
N TYR A 336 -13.27 -8.36 11.34
CA TYR A 336 -13.46 -8.48 12.79
C TYR A 336 -14.84 -9.04 13.13
N SER A 337 -15.92 -8.46 12.60
CA SER A 337 -17.29 -8.90 12.84
C SER A 337 -17.51 -10.37 12.44
N THR A 338 -17.01 -10.77 11.27
CA THR A 338 -17.11 -12.18 10.81
C THR A 338 -16.34 -13.13 11.74
N ASN A 339 -15.17 -12.72 12.25
CA ASN A 339 -14.41 -13.53 13.20
C ASN A 339 -15.17 -13.70 14.52
N GLU A 340 -15.81 -12.65 15.03
CA GLU A 340 -16.62 -12.71 16.25
C GLU A 340 -17.88 -13.58 16.08
N GLU A 341 -18.52 -13.54 14.91
CA GLU A 341 -19.63 -14.45 14.59
C GLU A 341 -19.17 -15.92 14.59
N LEU A 342 -18.02 -16.22 13.97
CA LEU A 342 -17.44 -17.57 13.98
C LEU A 342 -17.13 -18.04 15.41
N LYS A 343 -16.56 -17.20 16.27
CA LYS A 343 -16.27 -17.52 17.67
C LYS A 343 -17.53 -17.93 18.45
N LYS A 344 -18.67 -17.30 18.16
CA LYS A 344 -19.96 -17.62 18.82
C LYS A 344 -20.48 -19.01 18.44
N CYS A 345 -20.16 -19.52 17.25
CA CYS A 345 -20.63 -20.82 16.78
C CYS A 345 -20.00 -21.99 17.53
N GLN A 346 -18.72 -21.91 17.94
CA GLN A 346 -17.97 -22.93 18.70
C GLN A 346 -17.90 -24.33 18.08
N ASN A 347 -18.65 -24.61 17.01
CA ASN A 347 -18.70 -25.89 16.33
C ASN A 347 -18.92 -25.68 14.83
N ILE A 348 -18.16 -26.37 14.00
CA ILE A 348 -18.23 -26.25 12.53
C ILE A 348 -19.59 -26.68 11.95
N ASN A 349 -20.30 -27.60 12.60
CA ASN A 349 -21.62 -28.08 12.15
C ASN A 349 -22.75 -27.06 12.36
N VAL A 350 -22.54 -26.09 13.26
CA VAL A 350 -23.50 -24.99 13.53
C VAL A 350 -23.25 -23.81 12.58
N VAL A 351 -22.07 -23.72 11.99
CA VAL A 351 -21.75 -22.66 11.03
C VAL A 351 -22.60 -22.85 9.77
N ASP A 352 -23.48 -21.89 9.48
CA ASP A 352 -24.26 -21.91 8.27
C ASP A 352 -23.39 -21.67 7.02
N ASN A 353 -23.94 -21.99 5.86
CA ASN A 353 -23.19 -21.89 4.60
C ASN A 353 -22.88 -20.43 4.22
N ASP A 354 -23.72 -19.48 4.62
CA ASP A 354 -23.53 -18.06 4.26
C ASP A 354 -22.42 -17.44 5.10
N LEU A 355 -22.37 -17.72 6.40
CA LEU A 355 -21.24 -17.32 7.26
C LEU A 355 -19.92 -17.94 6.78
N LEU A 356 -19.94 -19.25 6.46
CA LEU A 356 -18.75 -19.94 5.96
C LEU A 356 -18.27 -19.36 4.61
N ARG A 357 -19.21 -19.07 3.70
CA ARG A 357 -18.93 -18.43 2.42
C ARG A 357 -18.39 -17.03 2.61
N ARG A 358 -19.03 -16.19 3.44
CA ARG A 358 -18.59 -14.83 3.76
C ARG A 358 -17.18 -14.82 4.33
N ALA A 359 -16.85 -15.71 5.26
CA ALA A 359 -15.50 -15.84 5.79
C ALA A 359 -14.48 -16.16 4.67
N LYS A 360 -14.79 -17.08 3.75
CA LYS A 360 -13.91 -17.41 2.63
C LYS A 360 -13.74 -16.24 1.65
N LEU A 361 -14.81 -15.52 1.33
CA LEU A 361 -14.79 -14.32 0.49
C LEU A 361 -13.94 -13.20 1.10
N GLN A 362 -13.95 -13.07 2.43
CA GLN A 362 -13.11 -12.12 3.18
C GLN A 362 -11.69 -12.62 3.43
N GLY A 363 -11.27 -13.73 2.80
CA GLY A 363 -9.91 -14.23 2.83
C GLY A 363 -9.53 -15.06 4.06
N PHE A 364 -10.45 -15.49 4.91
CA PHE A 364 -10.13 -16.42 6.00
C PHE A 364 -9.57 -17.73 5.48
N SER A 365 -8.45 -18.17 6.04
CA SER A 365 -7.93 -19.51 5.82
C SER A 365 -8.74 -20.56 6.62
N ASP A 366 -8.67 -21.81 6.21
CA ASP A 366 -9.32 -22.90 6.95
C ASP A 366 -8.74 -23.01 8.39
N PHE A 367 -7.45 -22.65 8.57
CA PHE A 367 -6.81 -22.52 9.88
C PHE A 367 -7.47 -21.43 10.76
N GLN A 368 -7.68 -20.23 10.20
CA GLN A 368 -8.30 -19.13 10.96
C GLN A 368 -9.73 -19.47 11.39
N ILE A 369 -10.50 -20.13 10.51
CA ILE A 369 -11.86 -20.61 10.83
C ILE A 369 -11.81 -21.65 11.96
N ALA A 370 -10.95 -22.69 11.85
CA ALA A 370 -10.76 -23.69 12.87
C ALA A 370 -10.36 -23.08 14.23
N ARG A 371 -9.48 -22.09 14.20
CA ARG A 371 -9.03 -21.35 15.39
C ARG A 371 -10.17 -20.54 16.01
N ALA A 372 -10.94 -19.80 15.24
CA ALA A 372 -12.07 -19.02 15.71
C ALA A 372 -13.14 -19.92 16.38
N LEU A 373 -13.40 -21.10 15.83
CA LEU A 373 -14.29 -22.11 16.38
C LEU A 373 -13.73 -22.83 17.62
N GLY A 374 -12.47 -22.59 17.98
CA GLY A 374 -11.85 -23.24 19.15
C GLY A 374 -11.52 -24.73 18.97
N MET A 375 -11.53 -25.24 17.72
CA MET A 375 -11.37 -26.67 17.42
C MET A 375 -10.04 -27.25 17.90
N GLY A 376 -9.00 -26.44 18.02
CA GLY A 376 -7.69 -26.87 18.54
C GLY A 376 -7.68 -27.32 20.00
N LYS A 377 -8.79 -27.14 20.74
CA LYS A 377 -8.96 -27.64 22.09
C LYS A 377 -9.39 -29.13 22.11
N GLU A 378 -10.02 -29.59 21.05
CA GLU A 378 -10.62 -30.93 20.95
C GLU A 378 -9.79 -31.87 20.07
N MET A 379 -9.07 -31.35 19.08
CA MET A 379 -8.27 -32.11 18.13
C MET A 379 -7.00 -31.35 17.73
N LYS A 380 -6.06 -32.03 17.08
CA LYS A 380 -4.87 -31.36 16.50
C LYS A 380 -5.30 -30.36 15.43
N MET A 381 -4.66 -29.18 15.41
CA MET A 381 -4.99 -28.12 14.45
C MET A 381 -4.91 -28.59 12.99
N ALA A 382 -3.97 -29.46 12.65
CA ALA A 382 -3.87 -30.04 11.31
C ALA A 382 -5.11 -30.82 10.90
N GLU A 383 -5.73 -31.57 11.84
CA GLU A 383 -6.98 -32.31 11.62
C GLU A 383 -8.16 -31.33 11.52
N ALA A 384 -8.22 -30.32 12.40
CA ALA A 384 -9.26 -29.29 12.38
C ALA A 384 -9.33 -28.54 11.04
N ILE A 385 -8.19 -28.21 10.43
CA ILE A 385 -8.11 -27.63 9.10
C ILE A 385 -8.77 -28.52 8.03
N LEU A 386 -8.52 -29.81 8.08
CA LEU A 386 -9.10 -30.78 7.12
C LEU A 386 -10.62 -30.91 7.32
N VAL A 387 -11.11 -30.83 8.53
CA VAL A 387 -12.55 -30.83 8.84
C VAL A 387 -13.22 -29.58 8.24
N VAL A 388 -12.65 -28.38 8.45
CA VAL A 388 -13.16 -27.15 7.85
C VAL A 388 -13.13 -27.23 6.32
N ARG A 389 -12.03 -27.76 5.74
CA ARG A 389 -11.90 -27.95 4.30
C ARG A 389 -12.97 -28.88 3.75
N ALA A 390 -13.22 -30.02 4.41
CA ALA A 390 -14.26 -30.97 4.00
C ALA A 390 -15.65 -30.30 4.03
N ARG A 391 -15.97 -29.59 5.12
CA ARG A 391 -17.25 -28.90 5.29
C ARG A 391 -17.51 -27.85 4.20
N ARG A 392 -16.51 -26.99 3.90
CA ARG A 392 -16.69 -25.98 2.85
C ARG A 392 -16.81 -26.60 1.44
N LYS A 393 -16.04 -27.66 1.14
CA LYS A 393 -16.17 -28.38 -0.13
C LYS A 393 -17.55 -29.00 -0.30
N GLN A 394 -18.09 -29.62 0.76
CA GLN A 394 -19.46 -30.14 0.77
C GLN A 394 -20.50 -29.05 0.51
N ALA A 395 -20.27 -27.83 0.98
CA ALA A 395 -21.12 -26.66 0.72
C ALA A 395 -20.87 -26.00 -0.65
N GLY A 396 -20.04 -26.58 -1.52
CA GLY A 396 -19.68 -25.98 -2.82
C GLY A 396 -18.86 -24.67 -2.70
N ILE A 397 -18.18 -24.46 -1.59
CA ILE A 397 -17.34 -23.27 -1.37
C ILE A 397 -15.91 -23.66 -1.76
N ILE A 398 -15.56 -23.40 -3.01
CA ILE A 398 -14.25 -23.71 -3.62
C ILE A 398 -13.62 -22.43 -4.18
N PRO A 399 -12.29 -22.30 -4.19
CA PRO A 399 -11.62 -21.19 -4.85
C PRO A 399 -11.54 -21.44 -6.34
N HIS A 400 -11.38 -20.34 -7.09
CA HIS A 400 -11.11 -20.35 -8.52
C HIS A 400 -9.74 -19.78 -8.82
N VAL A 401 -9.14 -20.19 -9.93
CA VAL A 401 -7.87 -19.68 -10.44
C VAL A 401 -8.14 -18.61 -11.47
N LYS A 402 -7.60 -17.41 -11.22
CA LYS A 402 -7.71 -16.27 -12.11
C LYS A 402 -6.32 -15.85 -12.61
N GLN A 403 -6.27 -15.26 -13.81
CA GLN A 403 -5.03 -14.74 -14.39
C GLN A 403 -4.81 -13.29 -13.98
N ILE A 404 -3.55 -12.88 -13.84
CA ILE A 404 -3.16 -11.47 -13.83
C ILE A 404 -3.32 -10.94 -15.25
N ASP A 405 -4.08 -9.88 -15.37
CA ASP A 405 -4.57 -9.35 -16.62
C ASP A 405 -4.48 -7.81 -16.59
N THR A 406 -3.97 -7.22 -17.66
CA THR A 406 -3.81 -5.77 -17.79
C THR A 406 -5.05 -5.08 -18.37
N LEU A 407 -6.07 -5.83 -18.78
CA LEU A 407 -7.24 -5.31 -19.49
C LEU A 407 -8.57 -5.72 -18.83
N ALA A 408 -8.56 -5.99 -17.53
CA ALA A 408 -9.76 -6.33 -16.75
C ALA A 408 -10.64 -7.40 -17.40
N ALA A 409 -10.02 -8.44 -17.96
CA ALA A 409 -10.65 -9.55 -18.71
C ALA A 409 -11.39 -9.14 -20.01
N GLU A 410 -11.23 -7.91 -20.47
CA GLU A 410 -11.82 -7.46 -21.75
C GLU A 410 -11.10 -8.04 -22.98
N TYR A 411 -9.85 -8.50 -22.80
CA TYR A 411 -9.05 -9.14 -23.85
C TYR A 411 -8.31 -10.36 -23.32
N PRO A 412 -8.20 -11.48 -24.05
CA PRO A 412 -7.57 -12.69 -23.56
C PRO A 412 -6.12 -12.48 -23.10
N ALA A 413 -5.84 -12.80 -21.86
CA ALA A 413 -4.49 -12.81 -21.30
C ALA A 413 -3.76 -14.12 -21.68
N GLN A 414 -2.46 -14.03 -21.99
CA GLN A 414 -1.58 -15.15 -22.30
C GLN A 414 -0.44 -15.21 -21.29
N THR A 415 -0.79 -15.21 -20.00
CA THR A 415 0.16 -15.24 -18.90
C THR A 415 -0.04 -16.46 -18.03
N ASN A 416 1.07 -16.99 -17.47
CA ASN A 416 1.05 -18.01 -16.42
C ASN A 416 1.12 -17.38 -15.01
N TYR A 417 0.90 -16.08 -14.89
CA TYR A 417 0.84 -15.38 -13.62
C TYR A 417 -0.59 -15.45 -13.08
N LEU A 418 -0.79 -16.23 -12.02
CA LEU A 418 -2.10 -16.66 -11.53
C LEU A 418 -2.30 -16.29 -10.06
N TYR A 419 -3.57 -16.19 -9.65
CA TYR A 419 -3.96 -16.08 -8.25
C TYR A 419 -5.22 -16.91 -7.96
N LEU A 420 -5.37 -17.33 -6.71
CA LEU A 420 -6.55 -18.05 -6.23
C LEU A 420 -7.48 -17.07 -5.52
N THR A 421 -8.78 -17.17 -5.78
CA THR A 421 -9.80 -16.36 -5.10
C THR A 421 -11.10 -17.14 -4.91
N TYR A 422 -11.82 -16.83 -3.82
CA TYR A 422 -13.21 -17.29 -3.64
C TYR A 422 -14.22 -16.32 -4.25
N ASN A 423 -13.77 -15.13 -4.64
CA ASN A 423 -14.59 -14.08 -5.27
C ASN A 423 -14.65 -14.24 -6.80
N ALA A 424 -14.88 -15.47 -7.28
CA ALA A 424 -15.04 -15.79 -8.69
C ALA A 424 -16.03 -16.95 -8.87
N CYS A 425 -16.58 -17.09 -10.08
CA CYS A 425 -17.54 -18.13 -10.44
C CYS A 425 -16.94 -19.19 -11.36
N SER A 426 -15.76 -18.94 -11.94
CA SER A 426 -15.08 -19.82 -12.89
C SER A 426 -13.58 -19.63 -12.86
N ASP A 427 -12.84 -20.62 -13.35
CA ASP A 427 -11.42 -20.53 -13.61
C ASP A 427 -11.15 -19.82 -14.94
N ASP A 428 -10.01 -19.12 -15.06
CA ASP A 428 -9.55 -18.52 -16.33
C ASP A 428 -8.65 -19.45 -17.11
N ILE A 429 -8.28 -20.59 -16.53
CA ILE A 429 -7.42 -21.59 -17.15
C ILE A 429 -8.13 -22.94 -17.25
N GLU A 430 -7.80 -23.70 -18.28
CA GLU A 430 -8.19 -25.09 -18.41
C GLU A 430 -7.10 -25.99 -17.81
N TYR A 431 -7.52 -26.98 -17.03
CA TYR A 431 -6.61 -27.95 -16.41
C TYR A 431 -6.48 -29.18 -17.29
N GLU A 432 -5.24 -29.65 -17.49
CA GLU A 432 -5.00 -30.97 -18.05
C GLU A 432 -5.41 -32.04 -17.04
N HIS A 433 -6.27 -32.98 -17.46
CA HIS A 433 -6.77 -34.03 -16.57
C HIS A 433 -5.89 -35.30 -16.58
N ASP A 434 -4.64 -35.19 -17.01
CA ASP A 434 -3.71 -36.32 -17.15
C ASP A 434 -3.02 -36.73 -15.85
N HIS A 435 -3.31 -36.06 -14.73
CA HIS A 435 -2.75 -36.30 -13.39
C HIS A 435 -1.21 -36.22 -13.30
N ARG A 436 -0.52 -35.62 -14.28
CA ARG A 436 0.94 -35.47 -14.31
C ARG A 436 1.44 -34.14 -13.72
N SER A 437 0.54 -33.20 -13.43
CA SER A 437 0.90 -31.90 -12.86
C SER A 437 1.09 -32.01 -11.35
N ILE A 438 2.21 -31.49 -10.87
CA ILE A 438 2.54 -31.38 -9.43
C ILE A 438 2.73 -29.91 -9.10
N VAL A 439 2.06 -29.43 -8.05
CA VAL A 439 2.30 -28.12 -7.45
C VAL A 439 3.31 -28.28 -6.33
N VAL A 440 4.45 -27.60 -6.43
CA VAL A 440 5.54 -27.62 -5.44
C VAL A 440 5.46 -26.38 -4.57
#